data_90057a8e7750b2d750b7426a5be891c7
#
_entry.id   90057a8e7750b2d750b7426a5be891c7
#
_cell.length_a   1.000
_cell.length_b   1.000
_cell.length_c   1.000
_cell.angle_alpha   90.00
_cell.angle_beta   90.00
_cell.angle_gamma   90.00
#
_symmetry.space_group_name_H-M   'P 1'
#
loop_
_entity.id
_entity.type
_entity.pdbx_description
1 polymer ?
#
loop_
_entity_poly.entity_id
_entity_poly.type
_entity_poly.pdbx_seq_one_letter_code
_entity_poly.pdbx_strand_id
1 'polypeptide(L)'
;MKEKRLDFITKNINFKKLVRDINEPEDIKYEIPIELDGILRDYQKFGFKWLKTLSQYGFGGILADDMGLGKTLQIITFLLSEKKEKGTVPSLVVVPTSLVYNWEAEVEKF
;
A
#
# COMPACT_ATOMS: atom_id res chain seq x y z
N MET A 1 -8.11 -17.15 34.47
CA MET A 1 -6.80 -16.47 34.47
C MET A 1 -5.84 -16.98 33.41
N LYS A 2 -5.72 -18.29 33.20
CA LYS A 2 -4.82 -18.84 32.14
C LYS A 2 -5.23 -18.43 30.74
N GLU A 3 -6.54 -18.37 30.44
CA GLU A 3 -7.04 -17.98 29.12
C GLU A 3 -6.74 -16.52 28.78
N LYS A 4 -6.90 -15.60 29.74
CA LYS A 4 -6.57 -14.18 29.54
C LYS A 4 -5.07 -13.96 29.32
N ARG A 5 -4.23 -14.75 29.98
CA ARG A 5 -2.78 -14.65 29.84
C ARG A 5 -2.30 -15.17 28.49
N LEU A 6 -2.87 -16.29 28.00
CA LEU A 6 -2.59 -16.83 26.68
C LEU A 6 -3.04 -15.87 25.57
N ASP A 7 -4.23 -15.30 25.72
CA ASP A 7 -4.77 -14.31 24.78
C ASP A 7 -3.89 -13.07 24.70
N PHE A 8 -3.38 -12.57 25.84
CA PHE A 8 -2.44 -11.45 25.89
C PHE A 8 -1.12 -11.77 25.19
N ILE A 9 -0.56 -12.96 25.40
CA ILE A 9 0.68 -13.39 24.75
C ILE A 9 0.49 -13.50 23.25
N THR A 10 -0.61 -14.06 22.78
CA THR A 10 -0.94 -14.17 21.36
C THR A 10 -1.07 -12.80 20.71
N LYS A 11 -1.77 -11.86 21.34
CA LYS A 11 -1.90 -10.49 20.87
C LYS A 11 -0.56 -9.77 20.81
N ASN A 12 0.32 -9.99 21.79
CA ASN A 12 1.65 -9.39 21.81
C ASN A 12 2.53 -9.91 20.66
N ILE A 13 2.48 -11.22 20.37
CA ILE A 13 3.20 -11.82 19.24
C ILE A 13 2.68 -11.26 17.92
N ASN A 14 1.38 -11.17 17.75
CA ASN A 14 0.76 -10.60 16.56
C ASN A 14 1.10 -9.12 16.39
N PHE A 15 1.16 -8.37 17.47
CA PHE A 15 1.56 -6.97 17.46
C PHE A 15 3.02 -6.79 17.01
N LYS A 16 3.92 -7.62 17.54
CA LYS A 16 5.33 -7.60 17.15
C LYS A 16 5.52 -7.90 15.66
N LYS A 17 4.79 -8.90 15.16
CA LYS A 17 4.81 -9.25 13.73
C LYS A 17 4.33 -8.09 12.88
N LEU A 18 3.22 -7.47 13.27
CA LEU A 18 2.65 -6.32 12.58
C LEU A 18 3.64 -5.16 12.51
N VAL A 19 4.28 -4.81 13.62
CA VAL A 19 5.28 -3.73 13.66
C VAL A 19 6.46 -4.04 12.75
N ARG A 20 6.96 -5.28 12.77
CA ARG A 20 8.06 -5.70 11.90
C ARG A 20 7.67 -5.61 10.43
N ASP A 21 6.50 -6.11 10.05
CA ASP A 21 6.03 -6.10 8.67
C ASP A 21 5.84 -4.67 8.15
N ILE A 22 5.37 -3.76 8.99
CA ILE A 22 5.22 -2.35 8.62
C ILE A 22 6.58 -1.65 8.48
N ASN A 23 7.52 -1.94 9.37
CA ASN A 23 8.84 -1.32 9.34
C ASN A 23 9.77 -1.88 8.28
N GLU A 24 9.59 -3.15 7.91
CA GLU A 24 10.43 -3.86 6.95
C GLU A 24 9.59 -4.46 5.81
N PRO A 25 8.83 -3.65 5.05
CA PRO A 25 7.96 -4.16 3.99
C PRO A 25 8.71 -4.79 2.83
N GLU A 26 9.97 -4.47 2.65
CA GLU A 26 10.83 -5.04 1.60
C GLU A 26 11.07 -6.54 1.77
N ASP A 27 10.95 -7.06 2.99
CA ASP A 27 11.06 -8.49 3.27
C ASP A 27 9.79 -9.25 2.89
N ILE A 28 8.71 -8.54 2.59
CA ILE A 28 7.43 -9.13 2.21
C ILE A 28 7.37 -9.21 0.69
N LYS A 29 7.08 -10.41 0.18
CA LYS A 29 7.01 -10.65 -1.25
C LYS A 29 5.62 -10.30 -1.79
N TYR A 30 5.45 -9.07 -2.25
CA TYR A 30 4.30 -8.67 -3.04
C TYR A 30 4.69 -8.56 -4.51
N GLU A 31 3.86 -9.10 -5.39
CA GLU A 31 4.09 -8.98 -6.83
C GLU A 31 3.70 -7.59 -7.32
N ILE A 32 4.65 -6.92 -7.96
CA ILE A 32 4.40 -5.64 -8.60
C ILE A 32 3.68 -5.93 -9.92
N PRO A 33 2.58 -5.21 -10.25
CA PRO A 33 1.92 -5.36 -11.53
C PRO A 33 2.91 -5.26 -12.69
N ILE A 34 2.87 -6.22 -13.60
CA ILE A 34 3.86 -6.33 -14.69
C ILE A 34 3.89 -5.07 -15.57
N GLU A 35 2.77 -4.39 -15.69
CA GLU A 35 2.63 -3.16 -16.47
C GLU A 35 3.49 -2.03 -15.91
N LEU A 36 3.82 -2.08 -14.63
CA LEU A 36 4.53 -1.01 -13.93
C LEU A 36 5.90 -1.43 -13.38
N ASP A 37 6.26 -2.71 -13.47
CA ASP A 37 7.51 -3.21 -12.89
C ASP A 37 8.74 -2.52 -13.46
N GLY A 38 8.77 -2.26 -14.76
CA GLY A 38 9.87 -1.57 -15.42
C GLY A 38 9.86 -0.04 -15.27
N ILE A 39 8.80 0.53 -14.73
CA ILE A 39 8.60 1.98 -14.61
C ILE A 39 8.90 2.47 -13.20
N LEU A 40 8.61 1.66 -12.18
CA LEU A 40 8.78 2.04 -10.79
C LEU A 40 10.26 2.09 -10.39
N ARG A 41 10.62 3.14 -9.66
CA ARG A 41 11.93 3.24 -8.99
C ARG A 41 11.91 2.45 -7.69
N ASP A 42 13.08 2.15 -7.13
CA ASP A 42 13.20 1.31 -5.93
C ASP A 42 12.43 1.86 -4.73
N TYR A 43 12.49 3.18 -4.49
CA TYR A 43 11.74 3.78 -3.39
C TYR A 43 10.22 3.72 -3.62
N GLN A 44 9.78 3.75 -4.88
CA GLN A 44 8.36 3.59 -5.21
C GLN A 44 7.90 2.15 -4.99
N LYS A 45 8.73 1.18 -5.29
CA LYS A 45 8.48 -0.24 -4.98
C LYS A 45 8.38 -0.45 -3.48
N PHE A 46 9.24 0.19 -2.70
CA PHE A 46 9.16 0.17 -1.24
C PHE A 46 7.82 0.75 -0.74
N GLY A 47 7.43 1.91 -1.24
CA GLY A 47 6.16 2.54 -0.89
C GLY A 47 4.96 1.68 -1.25
N PHE A 48 4.99 1.05 -2.41
CA PHE A 48 3.95 0.09 -2.83
C PHE A 48 3.84 -1.08 -1.83
N LYS A 49 4.96 -1.69 -1.46
CA LYS A 49 4.97 -2.81 -0.51
C LYS A 49 4.46 -2.39 0.86
N TRP A 50 4.83 -1.19 1.29
CA TRP A 50 4.34 -0.62 2.55
C TRP A 50 2.81 -0.44 2.53
N LEU A 51 2.27 0.09 1.45
CA LEU A 51 0.82 0.25 1.28
C LEU A 51 0.10 -1.11 1.28
N LYS A 52 0.66 -2.11 0.60
CA LYS A 52 0.12 -3.46 0.58
C LYS A 52 0.10 -4.08 1.98
N THR A 53 1.15 -3.85 2.75
CA THR A 53 1.24 -4.34 4.13
C THR A 53 0.18 -3.70 5.01
N LEU A 54 0.00 -2.39 4.93
CA LEU A 54 -1.06 -1.70 5.67
C LEU A 54 -2.44 -2.24 5.31
N SER A 55 -2.70 -2.43 4.03
CA SER A 55 -3.97 -2.99 3.55
C SER A 55 -4.22 -4.38 4.08
N GLN A 56 -3.20 -5.23 4.11
CA GLN A 56 -3.31 -6.59 4.64
C GLN A 56 -3.74 -6.61 6.11
N TYR A 57 -3.28 -5.65 6.89
CA TYR A 57 -3.64 -5.54 8.30
C TYR A 57 -4.88 -4.67 8.56
N GLY A 58 -5.53 -4.19 7.49
CA GLY A 58 -6.73 -3.36 7.61
C GLY A 58 -6.46 -1.93 8.09
N PHE A 59 -5.24 -1.44 7.92
CA PHE A 59 -4.87 -0.08 8.31
C PHE A 59 -4.86 0.86 7.12
N GLY A 60 -5.12 2.14 7.39
CA GLY A 60 -4.81 3.23 6.49
C GLY A 60 -3.40 3.77 6.76
N GLY A 61 -2.96 4.74 5.98
CA GLY A 61 -1.67 5.37 6.17
C GLY A 61 -1.55 6.68 5.43
N ILE A 62 -0.46 7.38 5.69
CA ILE A 62 -0.12 8.64 5.03
C ILE A 62 1.21 8.47 4.31
N LEU A 63 1.21 8.67 3.00
CA LEU A 63 2.42 8.65 2.19
C LEU A 63 2.97 10.08 2.11
N ALA A 64 3.92 10.38 2.98
CA ALA A 64 4.44 11.73 3.18
C ALA A 64 5.80 11.95 2.52
N ASP A 65 5.93 11.52 1.27
CA ASP A 65 7.14 11.76 0.48
C ASP A 65 7.22 13.21 0.03
N ASP A 66 8.41 13.66 -0.35
CA ASP A 66 8.61 14.98 -0.93
C ASP A 66 7.88 15.12 -2.26
N MET A 67 7.54 16.34 -2.63
CA MET A 67 6.89 16.62 -3.90
C MET A 67 7.79 16.20 -5.08
N GLY A 68 7.17 15.61 -6.10
CA GLY A 68 7.88 15.15 -7.30
C GLY A 68 8.45 13.74 -7.22
N LEU A 69 8.27 13.02 -6.12
CA LEU A 69 8.74 11.64 -5.97
C LEU A 69 7.76 10.57 -6.49
N GLY A 70 6.69 10.98 -7.15
CA GLY A 70 5.77 10.04 -7.79
C GLY A 70 4.84 9.32 -6.84
N LYS A 71 4.26 10.04 -5.88
CA LYS A 71 3.25 9.49 -4.96
C LYS A 71 2.04 8.95 -5.71
N THR A 72 1.58 9.67 -6.72
CA THR A 72 0.43 9.25 -7.53
C THR A 72 0.69 7.90 -8.20
N LEU A 73 1.87 7.69 -8.74
CA LEU A 73 2.24 6.43 -9.35
C LEU A 73 2.25 5.27 -8.34
N GLN A 74 2.74 5.51 -7.13
CA GLN A 74 2.71 4.52 -6.05
C GLN A 74 1.27 4.12 -5.70
N ILE A 75 0.37 5.09 -5.59
CA ILE A 75 -1.05 4.84 -5.31
C ILE A 75 -1.72 4.10 -6.46
N ILE A 76 -1.46 4.50 -7.70
CA ILE A 76 -2.01 3.82 -8.88
C ILE A 76 -1.55 2.36 -8.92
N THR A 77 -0.27 2.10 -8.65
CA THR A 77 0.28 0.75 -8.58
C THR A 77 -0.43 -0.08 -7.52
N PHE A 78 -0.65 0.50 -6.35
CA PHE A 78 -1.38 -0.15 -5.26
C PHE A 78 -2.81 -0.48 -5.68
N LEU A 79 -3.54 0.45 -6.26
CA LEU A 79 -4.91 0.24 -6.71
C LEU A 79 -5.00 -0.83 -7.80
N LEU A 80 -4.05 -0.85 -8.73
CA LEU A 80 -4.00 -1.87 -9.78
C LEU A 80 -3.76 -3.26 -9.18
N SER A 81 -2.86 -3.37 -8.22
CA SER A 81 -2.59 -4.62 -7.50
C SER A 81 -3.83 -5.11 -6.76
N GLU A 82 -4.54 -4.23 -6.06
CA GLU A 82 -5.78 -4.57 -5.35
C GLU A 82 -6.85 -5.04 -6.32
N LYS A 83 -6.98 -4.39 -7.48
CA LYS A 83 -7.92 -4.81 -8.53
C LYS A 83 -7.62 -6.22 -9.04
N LYS A 84 -6.36 -6.55 -9.24
CA LYS A 84 -5.94 -7.88 -9.72
C LYS A 84 -6.18 -8.96 -8.68
N GLU A 85 -5.99 -8.65 -7.40
CA GLU A 85 -6.17 -9.62 -6.32
C GLU A 85 -7.63 -9.80 -5.89
N LYS A 86 -8.38 -8.71 -5.81
CA LYS A 86 -9.72 -8.67 -5.22
C LYS A 86 -10.85 -8.49 -6.24
N GLY A 87 -10.51 -8.38 -7.52
CA GLY A 87 -11.47 -8.15 -8.59
C GLY A 87 -11.82 -6.67 -8.77
N THR A 88 -12.76 -6.39 -9.65
CA THR A 88 -13.15 -5.03 -10.02
C THR A 88 -14.07 -4.44 -8.96
N VAL A 89 -13.50 -3.68 -8.03
CA VAL A 89 -14.22 -2.92 -7.01
C VAL A 89 -13.89 -1.45 -7.20
N PRO A 90 -14.88 -0.54 -7.20
CA PRO A 90 -14.61 0.89 -7.37
C PRO A 90 -13.80 1.44 -6.20
N SER A 91 -12.87 2.35 -6.52
CA SER A 91 -12.08 3.08 -5.53
C SER A 91 -12.42 4.56 -5.62
N LEU A 92 -12.49 5.22 -4.47
CA LEU A 92 -12.78 6.65 -4.40
C LEU A 92 -11.50 7.43 -4.11
N VAL A 93 -11.18 8.39 -4.98
CA VAL A 93 -10.05 9.30 -4.80
C VAL A 93 -10.60 10.70 -4.60
N VAL A 94 -10.26 11.32 -3.47
CA VAL A 94 -10.69 12.67 -3.12
C VAL A 94 -9.51 13.63 -3.30
N VAL A 95 -9.67 14.59 -4.18
CA VAL A 95 -8.60 15.55 -4.52
C VAL A 95 -9.20 16.96 -4.69
N PRO A 96 -8.36 18.02 -4.59
CA PRO A 96 -8.79 19.35 -4.97
C PRO A 96 -9.23 19.39 -6.44
N THR A 97 -10.20 20.22 -6.77
CA THR A 97 -10.75 20.34 -8.13
C THR A 97 -9.66 20.54 -9.19
N SER A 98 -8.64 21.32 -8.88
CA SER A 98 -7.53 21.59 -9.78
C SER A 98 -6.70 20.36 -10.16
N LEU A 99 -6.79 19.27 -9.40
CA LEU A 99 -6.01 18.04 -9.62
C LEU A 99 -6.80 16.89 -10.24
N VAL A 100 -8.10 17.05 -10.44
CA VAL A 100 -8.96 15.99 -10.98
C VAL A 100 -8.45 15.51 -12.34
N TYR A 101 -8.18 16.44 -13.25
CA TYR A 101 -7.70 16.08 -14.60
C TYR A 101 -6.30 15.47 -14.58
N ASN A 102 -5.45 15.89 -13.65
CA ASN A 102 -4.13 15.31 -13.49
C ASN A 102 -4.23 13.82 -13.08
N TRP A 103 -5.13 13.50 -12.16
CA TRP A 103 -5.38 12.12 -11.75
C TRP A 103 -5.93 11.28 -12.88
N GLU A 104 -6.89 11.81 -13.64
CA GLU A 104 -7.45 11.13 -14.81
C GLU A 104 -6.36 10.81 -15.83
N ALA A 105 -5.52 11.78 -16.17
CA ALA A 105 -4.44 11.60 -17.12
C ALA A 105 -3.41 10.56 -16.66
N GLU A 106 -3.04 10.57 -15.37
CA GLU A 106 -2.10 9.61 -14.80
C GLU A 106 -2.68 8.18 -14.79
N VAL A 107 -3.95 8.02 -14.46
CA VAL A 107 -4.63 6.72 -14.49
C VAL A 107 -4.68 6.17 -15.91
N GLU A 108 -4.98 6.98 -16.89
CA GLU A 108 -5.00 6.56 -18.30
C GLU A 108 -3.62 6.19 -18.82
N LYS A 109 -2.58 6.91 -18.39
CA LYS A 109 -1.20 6.68 -18.81
C LYS A 109 -0.65 5.36 -18.28
N PHE A 110 -1.00 5.00 -17.08
CA PHE A 110 -0.53 3.80 -16.39
C PHE A 110 -1.69 2.83 -16.11
#